data_51a8d7182e3d42d21abc7cd3acda3d33
#
_entry.id   51a8d7182e3d42d21abc7cd3acda3d33
#
_cell.length_a   1.000
_cell.length_b   1.000
_cell.length_c   1.000
_cell.angle_alpha   90.00
_cell.angle_beta   90.00
_cell.angle_gamma   90.00
#
_symmetry.space_group_name_H-M   'P 1'
#
loop_
_entity.id
_entity.type
_entity.pdbx_description
1 polymer ?
#
loop_
_entity_poly.entity_id
_entity_poly.type
_entity_poly.pdbx_seq_one_letter_code
_entity_poly.pdbx_strand_id
1 'polypeptide(L)'
;GESGSGKSSLLNVVAGLKRPDCGTIVCNDLILNDKNTFLAPENRNIGYVFQDFALFPHINAMKNITYALDKKFLFTEFITFTLNLNEHLHKMPHELSGGQQQRVAIARALTMMPKMLILDEPFSNLDKKNTSDAQKIISKFVKEWNIPCLLVTHDEIELHKLPVEKEIIIT
;
A
#
# COMPACT_ATOMS: atom_id res chain seq x y z
N GLY A 1 -17.98 2.88 1.71
CA GLY A 1 -19.00 2.62 0.67
C GLY A 1 -19.15 1.14 0.38
N GLU A 2 -20.29 0.74 -0.20
CA GLU A 2 -20.62 -0.66 -0.47
C GLU A 2 -19.64 -1.34 -1.47
N SER A 3 -19.68 -2.68 -1.52
CA SER A 3 -18.92 -3.43 -2.52
C SER A 3 -19.41 -3.07 -3.93
N GLY A 4 -18.49 -2.82 -4.85
CA GLY A 4 -18.83 -2.42 -6.23
C GLY A 4 -19.05 -0.91 -6.45
N SER A 5 -18.98 -0.06 -5.42
CA SER A 5 -19.15 1.40 -5.53
C SER A 5 -18.01 2.14 -6.27
N GLY A 6 -17.01 1.42 -6.78
CA GLY A 6 -15.93 2.00 -7.58
C GLY A 6 -14.67 2.41 -6.80
N LYS A 7 -14.55 2.07 -5.49
CA LYS A 7 -13.37 2.40 -4.67
C LYS A 7 -12.06 1.96 -5.30
N SER A 8 -11.92 0.66 -5.61
CA SER A 8 -10.71 0.13 -6.24
C SER A 8 -10.49 0.71 -7.65
N SER A 9 -11.56 1.06 -8.37
CA SER A 9 -11.43 1.77 -9.66
C SER A 9 -10.82 3.16 -9.48
N LEU A 10 -11.23 3.90 -8.45
CA LEU A 10 -10.62 5.20 -8.11
C LEU A 10 -9.14 5.03 -7.73
N LEU A 11 -8.81 4.06 -6.88
CA LEU A 11 -7.43 3.77 -6.51
C LEU A 11 -6.57 3.43 -7.73
N ASN A 12 -7.09 2.60 -8.65
CA ASN A 12 -6.39 2.25 -9.89
C ASN A 12 -6.16 3.47 -10.81
N VAL A 13 -7.11 4.41 -10.85
CA VAL A 13 -6.95 5.67 -11.59
C VAL A 13 -5.85 6.52 -10.95
N VAL A 14 -5.84 6.66 -9.62
CA VAL A 14 -4.79 7.40 -8.91
C VAL A 14 -3.42 6.73 -9.07
N ALA A 15 -3.37 5.40 -9.07
CA ALA A 15 -2.13 4.65 -9.31
C ALA A 15 -1.64 4.70 -10.76
N GLY A 16 -2.48 5.16 -11.72
CA GLY A 16 -2.16 5.17 -13.14
C GLY A 16 -2.37 3.83 -13.86
N LEU A 17 -2.96 2.85 -13.17
CA LEU A 17 -3.28 1.54 -13.74
C LEU A 17 -4.53 1.61 -14.65
N LYS A 18 -5.34 2.65 -14.48
CA LYS A 18 -6.50 2.94 -15.32
C LYS A 18 -6.49 4.42 -15.70
N ARG A 19 -6.75 4.72 -16.98
CA ARG A 19 -6.88 6.10 -17.43
C ARG A 19 -8.27 6.63 -17.09
N PRO A 20 -8.42 7.82 -16.47
CA PRO A 20 -9.72 8.43 -16.27
C PRO A 20 -10.26 9.01 -17.58
N ASP A 21 -11.58 9.07 -17.73
CA ASP A 21 -12.22 9.69 -18.89
C ASP A 21 -12.04 11.22 -18.88
N CYS A 22 -12.03 11.81 -17.69
CA CYS A 22 -11.81 13.25 -17.48
C CYS A 22 -11.32 13.51 -16.05
N GLY A 23 -10.94 14.74 -15.78
CA GLY A 23 -10.51 15.21 -14.46
C GLY A 23 -8.99 15.38 -14.33
N THR A 24 -8.59 15.95 -13.19
CA THR A 24 -7.20 16.22 -12.85
C THR A 24 -6.83 15.52 -11.55
N ILE A 25 -5.66 14.91 -11.51
CA ILE A 25 -5.10 14.29 -10.32
C ILE A 25 -3.76 14.94 -10.04
N VAL A 26 -3.64 15.50 -8.85
CA VAL A 26 -2.40 16.13 -8.37
C VAL A 26 -2.01 15.49 -7.04
N CYS A 27 -0.74 15.15 -6.90
CA CYS A 27 -0.17 14.66 -5.65
C CYS A 27 0.99 15.58 -5.27
N ASN A 28 0.84 16.31 -4.16
CA ASN A 28 1.70 17.44 -3.84
C ASN A 28 1.74 18.41 -5.04
N ASP A 29 2.92 18.76 -5.57
CA ASP A 29 3.08 19.64 -6.73
C ASP A 29 3.16 18.90 -8.07
N LEU A 30 2.97 17.57 -8.06
CA LEU A 30 3.11 16.73 -9.26
C LEU A 30 1.73 16.44 -9.88
N ILE A 31 1.55 16.83 -11.14
CA ILE A 31 0.38 16.47 -11.93
C ILE A 31 0.54 15.01 -12.37
N LEU A 32 -0.33 14.14 -11.85
CA LEU A 32 -0.37 12.72 -12.22
C LEU A 32 -1.23 12.48 -13.45
N ASN A 33 -2.28 13.31 -13.62
CA ASN A 33 -3.17 13.27 -14.78
C ASN A 33 -3.87 14.62 -14.97
N ASP A 34 -3.97 15.07 -16.20
CA ASP A 34 -4.84 16.17 -16.65
C ASP A 34 -5.20 15.98 -18.14
N LYS A 35 -5.69 17.05 -18.82
CA LYS A 35 -6.03 17.01 -20.26
C LYS A 35 -4.84 16.64 -21.14
N ASN A 36 -3.62 17.04 -20.76
CA ASN A 36 -2.41 16.95 -21.57
C ASN A 36 -1.43 15.91 -21.03
N THR A 37 -1.56 15.51 -19.77
CA THR A 37 -0.60 14.68 -19.04
C THR A 37 -1.27 13.41 -18.56
N PHE A 38 -0.64 12.27 -18.78
CA PHE A 38 -0.91 11.02 -18.08
C PHE A 38 0.42 10.41 -17.68
N LEU A 39 0.77 10.56 -16.40
CA LEU A 39 1.99 9.98 -15.87
C LEU A 39 1.79 8.47 -15.71
N ALA A 40 2.68 7.69 -16.32
CA ALA A 40 2.65 6.22 -16.23
C ALA A 40 2.88 5.74 -14.80
N PRO A 41 2.33 4.57 -14.39
CA PRO A 41 2.41 4.06 -13.00
C PRO A 41 3.83 4.05 -12.43
N GLU A 42 4.80 3.59 -13.21
CA GLU A 42 6.22 3.49 -12.81
C GLU A 42 6.86 4.84 -12.48
N ASN A 43 6.31 5.93 -12.99
CA ASN A 43 6.80 7.29 -12.76
C ASN A 43 6.08 8.01 -11.61
N ARG A 44 5.02 7.41 -11.05
CA ARG A 44 4.26 8.01 -9.95
C ARG A 44 4.90 7.79 -8.58
N ASN A 45 5.78 6.81 -8.46
CA ASN A 45 6.42 6.39 -7.21
C ASN A 45 5.39 6.16 -6.08
N ILE A 46 4.38 5.35 -6.34
CA ILE A 46 3.27 5.02 -5.44
C ILE A 46 3.50 3.63 -4.85
N GLY A 47 3.52 3.53 -3.52
CA GLY A 47 3.43 2.24 -2.83
C GLY A 47 1.98 1.77 -2.82
N TYR A 48 1.67 0.65 -3.44
CA TYR A 48 0.32 0.10 -3.52
C TYR A 48 0.22 -1.25 -2.81
N VAL A 49 -0.67 -1.34 -1.84
CA VAL A 49 -1.11 -2.60 -1.22
C VAL A 49 -2.45 -2.96 -1.83
N PHE A 50 -2.46 -3.99 -2.68
CA PHE A 50 -3.65 -4.52 -3.35
C PHE A 50 -4.42 -5.45 -2.42
N GLN A 51 -5.73 -5.57 -2.62
CA GLN A 51 -6.60 -6.46 -1.87
C GLN A 51 -6.20 -7.94 -2.01
N ASP A 52 -5.71 -8.35 -3.17
CA ASP A 52 -5.20 -9.70 -3.48
C ASP A 52 -3.69 -9.86 -3.26
N PHE A 53 -3.06 -8.90 -2.54
CA PHE A 53 -1.64 -8.82 -2.23
C PHE A 53 -0.73 -8.57 -3.43
N ALA A 54 -1.08 -9.05 -4.61
CA ALA A 54 -0.33 -8.97 -5.87
C ALA A 54 1.17 -9.32 -5.68
N LEU A 55 1.48 -10.38 -4.93
CA LEU A 55 2.85 -10.85 -4.75
C LEU A 55 3.33 -11.58 -6.01
N PHE A 56 4.62 -11.40 -6.33
CA PHE A 56 5.26 -12.14 -7.41
C PHE A 56 5.43 -13.60 -7.00
N PRO A 57 4.72 -14.57 -7.65
CA PRO A 57 4.64 -15.95 -7.17
C PRO A 57 5.95 -16.73 -7.34
N HIS A 58 6.84 -16.26 -8.19
CA HIS A 58 8.10 -16.93 -8.57
C HIS A 58 9.33 -16.45 -7.78
N ILE A 59 9.14 -15.57 -6.81
CA ILE A 59 10.20 -15.09 -5.93
C ILE A 59 9.75 -15.11 -4.47
N ASN A 60 10.70 -15.29 -3.53
CA ASN A 60 10.42 -15.37 -2.10
C ASN A 60 9.98 -14.03 -1.49
N ALA A 61 9.56 -14.06 -0.22
CA ALA A 61 9.08 -12.87 0.49
C ALA A 61 10.13 -11.74 0.52
N MET A 62 11.40 -12.04 0.82
CA MET A 62 12.47 -11.02 0.84
C MET A 62 12.62 -10.35 -0.52
N LYS A 63 12.65 -11.13 -1.61
CA LYS A 63 12.75 -10.60 -2.97
C LYS A 63 11.50 -9.81 -3.38
N ASN A 64 10.30 -10.21 -2.92
CA ASN A 64 9.09 -9.41 -3.11
C ASN A 64 9.22 -8.05 -2.41
N ILE A 65 9.66 -8.02 -1.15
CA ILE A 65 9.83 -6.81 -0.35
C ILE A 65 10.86 -5.86 -0.98
N THR A 66 11.95 -6.41 -1.49
CA THR A 66 13.07 -5.62 -2.01
C THR A 66 13.05 -5.45 -3.54
N TYR A 67 11.97 -5.84 -4.21
CA TYR A 67 11.89 -5.88 -5.68
C TYR A 67 12.20 -4.55 -6.35
N ALA A 68 11.74 -3.44 -5.80
CA ALA A 68 11.92 -2.10 -6.35
C ALA A 68 13.17 -1.36 -5.80
N LEU A 69 14.02 -2.05 -5.04
CA LEU A 69 15.20 -1.42 -4.44
C LEU A 69 16.44 -1.60 -5.33
N ASP A 70 17.07 -0.48 -5.70
CA ASP A 70 18.40 -0.49 -6.34
C ASP A 70 19.53 -0.76 -5.34
N LYS A 71 19.30 -0.47 -4.04
CA LYS A 71 20.29 -0.67 -2.96
C LYS A 71 19.58 -1.18 -1.70
N LYS A 72 20.34 -1.93 -0.84
CA LYS A 72 19.85 -2.41 0.45
C LYS A 72 19.39 -1.23 1.30
N PHE A 73 18.08 -1.14 1.51
CA PHE A 73 17.47 -0.03 2.25
C PHE A 73 17.58 -0.27 3.76
N LEU A 74 18.13 0.71 4.50
CA LEU A 74 18.40 0.61 5.93
C LEU A 74 17.18 0.25 6.80
N PHE A 75 15.98 0.65 6.34
CA PHE A 75 14.74 0.36 7.08
C PHE A 75 14.10 -0.98 6.76
N THR A 76 14.61 -1.76 5.79
CA THR A 76 14.02 -3.07 5.44
C THR A 76 13.99 -3.99 6.67
N GLU A 77 15.08 -4.06 7.42
CA GLU A 77 15.17 -4.87 8.64
C GLU A 77 14.18 -4.41 9.71
N PHE A 78 14.06 -3.10 9.91
CA PHE A 78 13.09 -2.53 10.84
C PHE A 78 11.64 -2.85 10.42
N ILE A 79 11.31 -2.72 9.13
CA ILE A 79 9.98 -3.01 8.60
C ILE A 79 9.65 -4.50 8.76
N THR A 80 10.56 -5.39 8.35
CA THR A 80 10.34 -6.84 8.43
C THR A 80 10.24 -7.34 9.87
N PHE A 81 11.03 -6.77 10.77
CA PHE A 81 10.95 -7.05 12.20
C PHE A 81 9.60 -6.60 12.79
N THR A 82 9.20 -5.35 12.55
CA THR A 82 7.93 -4.80 13.06
C THR A 82 6.72 -5.56 12.54
N LEU A 83 6.78 -6.04 11.29
CA LEU A 83 5.71 -6.83 10.68
C LEU A 83 5.82 -8.33 10.97
N ASN A 84 6.71 -8.75 11.86
CA ASN A 84 6.91 -10.16 12.25
C ASN A 84 7.14 -11.08 11.03
N LEU A 85 8.03 -10.69 10.12
CA LEU A 85 8.30 -11.41 8.86
C LEU A 85 9.63 -12.16 8.85
N ASN A 86 10.52 -11.95 9.81
CA ASN A 86 11.90 -12.42 9.77
C ASN A 86 12.03 -13.93 9.53
N GLU A 87 11.17 -14.75 10.15
CA GLU A 87 11.16 -16.22 9.99
C GLU A 87 10.55 -16.66 8.64
N HIS A 88 9.96 -15.74 7.88
CA HIS A 88 9.21 -16.04 6.67
C HIS A 88 9.86 -15.50 5.39
N LEU A 89 10.96 -14.76 5.51
CA LEU A 89 11.59 -14.05 4.39
C LEU A 89 12.06 -14.96 3.25
N HIS A 90 12.40 -16.20 3.56
CA HIS A 90 12.85 -17.21 2.59
C HIS A 90 11.70 -17.94 1.88
N LYS A 91 10.48 -17.86 2.41
CA LYS A 91 9.31 -18.57 1.91
C LYS A 91 8.78 -17.96 0.60
N MET A 92 8.26 -18.82 -0.27
CA MET A 92 7.52 -18.43 -1.47
C MET A 92 6.10 -17.99 -1.10
N PRO A 93 5.42 -17.14 -1.90
CA PRO A 93 4.08 -16.67 -1.60
C PRO A 93 3.07 -17.79 -1.28
N HIS A 94 3.11 -18.91 -1.99
CA HIS A 94 2.22 -20.05 -1.76
C HIS A 94 2.47 -20.80 -0.44
N GLU A 95 3.61 -20.59 0.21
CA GLU A 95 3.97 -21.16 1.52
C GLU A 95 3.57 -20.23 2.68
N LEU A 96 3.06 -19.03 2.37
CA LEU A 96 2.65 -18.03 3.33
C LEU A 96 1.14 -18.08 3.57
N SER A 97 0.71 -17.90 4.81
CA SER A 97 -0.71 -17.62 5.10
C SER A 97 -1.16 -16.29 4.51
N GLY A 98 -2.47 -16.08 4.32
CA GLY A 98 -3.01 -14.82 3.79
C GLY A 98 -2.55 -13.60 4.60
N GLY A 99 -2.53 -13.69 5.94
CA GLY A 99 -2.02 -12.60 6.78
C GLY A 99 -0.51 -12.38 6.65
N GLN A 100 0.28 -13.42 6.36
CA GLN A 100 1.71 -13.26 6.07
C GLN A 100 1.92 -12.62 4.70
N GLN A 101 1.16 -13.02 3.69
CA GLN A 101 1.18 -12.39 2.36
C GLN A 101 0.81 -10.92 2.42
N GLN A 102 -0.23 -10.56 3.19
CA GLN A 102 -0.64 -9.19 3.43
C GLN A 102 0.50 -8.36 4.03
N ARG A 103 1.16 -8.87 5.06
CA ARG A 103 2.30 -8.19 5.70
C ARG A 103 3.49 -8.03 4.75
N VAL A 104 3.76 -9.01 3.89
CA VAL A 104 4.77 -8.90 2.82
C VAL A 104 4.40 -7.80 1.82
N ALA A 105 3.12 -7.70 1.42
CA ALA A 105 2.65 -6.65 0.53
C ALA A 105 2.81 -5.24 1.16
N ILE A 106 2.47 -5.10 2.45
CA ILE A 106 2.69 -3.84 3.20
C ILE A 106 4.19 -3.53 3.27
N ALA A 107 5.04 -4.50 3.62
CA ALA A 107 6.49 -4.30 3.67
C ALA A 107 7.03 -3.84 2.31
N ARG A 108 6.62 -4.48 1.21
CA ARG A 108 7.02 -4.09 -0.15
C ARG A 108 6.65 -2.65 -0.47
N ALA A 109 5.42 -2.23 -0.14
CA ALA A 109 4.95 -0.89 -0.40
C ALA A 109 5.73 0.19 0.38
N LEU A 110 6.13 -0.11 1.62
CA LEU A 110 6.88 0.82 2.47
C LEU A 110 8.37 0.89 2.10
N THR A 111 9.00 -0.26 1.76
CA THR A 111 10.44 -0.32 1.49
C THR A 111 10.85 0.46 0.24
N MET A 112 9.97 0.67 -0.72
CA MET A 112 10.26 1.48 -1.90
C MET A 112 10.33 2.99 -1.65
N MET A 113 10.11 3.45 -0.41
CA MET A 113 10.05 4.87 -0.02
C MET A 113 9.14 5.69 -0.94
N PRO A 114 7.86 5.37 -0.99
CA PRO A 114 6.96 5.97 -1.96
C PRO A 114 6.72 7.44 -1.66
N LYS A 115 6.32 8.20 -2.70
CA LYS A 115 5.81 9.57 -2.55
C LYS A 115 4.33 9.62 -2.16
N MET A 116 3.63 8.49 -2.23
CA MET A 116 2.23 8.31 -1.85
C MET A 116 1.98 6.84 -1.53
N LEU A 117 1.11 6.56 -0.57
CA LEU A 117 0.61 5.22 -0.29
C LEU A 117 -0.84 5.06 -0.74
N ILE A 118 -1.13 3.91 -1.34
CA ILE A 118 -2.48 3.43 -1.63
C ILE A 118 -2.66 2.09 -0.94
N LEU A 119 -3.69 1.99 -0.09
CA LEU A 119 -3.98 0.83 0.73
C LEU A 119 -5.41 0.37 0.46
N ASP A 120 -5.58 -0.74 -0.25
CA ASP A 120 -6.88 -1.33 -0.55
C ASP A 120 -7.11 -2.53 0.38
N GLU A 121 -7.98 -2.36 1.39
CA GLU A 121 -8.30 -3.34 2.44
C GLU A 121 -7.05 -3.94 3.12
N PRO A 122 -6.10 -3.12 3.60
CA PRO A 122 -4.76 -3.59 3.99
C PRO A 122 -4.73 -4.45 5.25
N PHE A 123 -5.83 -4.54 6.00
CA PHE A 123 -5.88 -5.24 7.28
C PHE A 123 -6.84 -6.43 7.29
N SER A 124 -7.58 -6.68 6.21
CA SER A 124 -8.68 -7.66 6.14
C SER A 124 -8.29 -9.11 6.50
N ASN A 125 -7.02 -9.47 6.30
CA ASN A 125 -6.51 -10.82 6.58
C ASN A 125 -5.60 -10.88 7.83
N LEU A 126 -5.57 -9.83 8.63
CA LEU A 126 -4.72 -9.74 9.82
C LEU A 126 -5.51 -9.99 11.09
N ASP A 127 -4.89 -10.68 12.05
CA ASP A 127 -5.39 -10.70 13.43
C ASP A 127 -5.16 -9.35 14.13
N LYS A 128 -5.78 -9.14 15.28
CA LYS A 128 -5.76 -7.88 16.03
C LYS A 128 -4.33 -7.37 16.34
N LYS A 129 -3.40 -8.27 16.64
CA LYS A 129 -2.01 -7.91 16.97
C LYS A 129 -1.29 -7.42 15.70
N ASN A 130 -1.34 -8.23 14.64
CA ASN A 130 -0.70 -7.89 13.37
C ASN A 130 -1.32 -6.64 12.72
N THR A 131 -2.64 -6.43 12.84
CA THR A 131 -3.31 -5.18 12.45
C THR A 131 -2.72 -3.99 13.21
N SER A 132 -2.60 -4.08 14.54
CA SER A 132 -2.04 -2.99 15.34
C SER A 132 -0.60 -2.65 14.96
N ASP A 133 0.23 -3.66 14.70
CA ASP A 133 1.63 -3.46 14.32
C ASP A 133 1.74 -2.85 12.91
N ALA A 134 0.89 -3.30 11.96
CA ALA A 134 0.80 -2.72 10.63
C ALA A 134 0.31 -1.25 10.65
N GLN A 135 -0.72 -0.94 11.45
CA GLN A 135 -1.22 0.42 11.62
C GLN A 135 -0.14 1.36 12.19
N LYS A 136 0.61 0.91 13.21
CA LYS A 136 1.70 1.70 13.82
C LYS A 136 2.79 2.02 12.80
N ILE A 137 3.25 1.01 12.05
CA ILE A 137 4.32 1.25 11.08
C ILE A 137 3.85 2.13 9.92
N ILE A 138 2.67 1.92 9.38
CA ILE A 138 2.09 2.77 8.33
C ILE A 138 1.96 4.21 8.84
N SER A 139 1.34 4.42 10.02
CA SER A 139 1.19 5.75 10.61
C SER A 139 2.53 6.46 10.83
N LYS A 140 3.54 5.70 11.28
CA LYS A 140 4.89 6.23 11.47
C LYS A 140 5.46 6.74 10.14
N PHE A 141 5.43 5.91 9.10
CA PHE A 141 5.98 6.27 7.79
C PHE A 141 5.22 7.43 7.14
N VAL A 142 3.89 7.42 7.18
CA VAL A 142 3.06 8.52 6.65
C VAL A 142 3.41 9.85 7.32
N LYS A 143 3.56 9.86 8.66
CA LYS A 143 3.89 11.07 9.41
C LYS A 143 5.33 11.52 9.22
N GLU A 144 6.31 10.62 9.35
CA GLU A 144 7.74 10.97 9.29
C GLU A 144 8.15 11.41 7.87
N TRP A 145 7.57 10.83 6.85
CA TRP A 145 7.87 11.17 5.46
C TRP A 145 6.92 12.18 4.85
N ASN A 146 5.88 12.57 5.60
CA ASN A 146 4.86 13.53 5.16
C ASN A 146 4.28 13.18 3.78
N ILE A 147 3.89 11.92 3.60
CA ILE A 147 3.37 11.41 2.33
C ILE A 147 1.85 11.25 2.39
N PRO A 148 1.11 11.61 1.32
CA PRO A 148 -0.30 11.32 1.21
C PRO A 148 -0.57 9.81 1.29
N CYS A 149 -1.65 9.44 1.97
CA CYS A 149 -2.09 8.05 2.07
C CYS A 149 -3.58 7.95 1.76
N LEU A 150 -3.94 7.15 0.76
CA LEU A 150 -5.32 6.76 0.48
C LEU A 150 -5.56 5.37 1.05
N LEU A 151 -6.51 5.28 1.96
CA LEU A 151 -6.93 4.02 2.57
C LEU A 151 -8.38 3.73 2.20
N VAL A 152 -8.63 2.53 1.67
CA VAL A 152 -9.96 1.97 1.52
C VAL A 152 -10.13 0.85 2.53
N THR A 153 -11.16 0.94 3.33
CA THR A 153 -11.59 -0.12 4.25
C THR A 153 -13.10 -0.08 4.44
N HIS A 154 -13.69 -1.20 4.84
CA HIS A 154 -15.07 -1.30 5.28
C HIS A 154 -15.18 -1.41 6.82
N ASP A 155 -14.07 -1.49 7.54
CA ASP A 155 -14.02 -1.57 9.00
C ASP A 155 -13.77 -0.17 9.61
N GLU A 156 -14.83 0.43 10.15
CA GLU A 156 -14.78 1.73 10.82
C GLU A 156 -13.86 1.72 12.06
N ILE A 157 -13.73 0.57 12.74
CA ILE A 157 -12.89 0.44 13.93
C ILE A 157 -11.39 0.60 13.55
N GLU A 158 -11.02 0.21 12.35
CA GLU A 158 -9.66 0.38 11.85
C GLU A 158 -9.32 1.86 11.60
N LEU A 159 -10.29 2.66 11.14
CA LEU A 159 -10.11 4.09 10.87
C LEU A 159 -9.78 4.90 12.13
N HIS A 160 -10.39 4.58 13.27
CA HIS A 160 -10.18 5.33 14.52
C HIS A 160 -8.75 5.26 15.08
N LYS A 161 -7.93 4.32 14.62
CA LYS A 161 -6.54 4.14 15.07
C LYS A 161 -5.52 4.80 14.15
N LEU A 162 -5.95 5.27 12.99
CA LEU A 162 -5.11 5.98 12.03
C LEU A 162 -5.40 7.48 12.08
N PRO A 163 -4.41 8.35 11.84
CA PRO A 163 -4.64 9.79 11.73
C PRO A 163 -5.35 10.09 10.41
N VAL A 164 -6.67 9.97 10.41
CA VAL A 164 -7.51 10.27 9.24
C VAL A 164 -7.78 11.77 9.21
N GLU A 165 -7.31 12.46 8.18
CA GLU A 165 -7.56 13.89 7.97
C GLU A 165 -8.90 14.15 7.27
N LYS A 166 -9.29 13.25 6.37
CA LYS A 166 -10.52 13.37 5.59
C LYS A 166 -11.11 12.01 5.25
N GLU A 167 -12.40 11.87 5.47
CA GLU A 167 -13.18 10.72 5.03
C GLU A 167 -14.01 11.08 3.80
N ILE A 168 -14.06 10.15 2.82
CA ILE A 168 -14.87 10.27 1.60
C ILE A 168 -15.71 9.02 1.47
N ILE A 169 -17.02 9.17 1.45
CA ILE A 169 -17.97 8.08 1.22
C ILE A 169 -18.28 8.04 -0.28
N ILE A 170 -17.99 6.88 -0.89
CA ILE A 170 -18.34 6.61 -2.29
C ILE A 170 -19.60 5.74 -2.29
N THR A 171 -20.66 6.27 -2.89
CA THR A 171 -21.98 5.62 -3.01
C THR A 171 -22.23 5.18 -4.46
#